data_303b0e8fda26076a8803359a1394636d
#
_entry.id   303b0e8fda26076a8803359a1394636d
#
_cell.length_a   1.000
_cell.length_b   1.000
_cell.length_c   1.000
_cell.angle_alpha   90.00
_cell.angle_beta   90.00
_cell.angle_gamma   90.00
#
_symmetry.space_group_name_H-M   'P 1'
#
loop_
_entity.id
_entity.type
_entity.pdbx_description
1 polymer ?
#
loop_
_entity_poly.entity_id
_entity_poly.type
_entity_poly.pdbx_seq_one_letter_code
_entity_poly.pdbx_strand_id
1 'polypeptide(L)'
;MVALSGELGSGKTTFVRAAVRARHGEDQTSSPTFTFWHRYPGDPPIDHLDLYRIDDPAELSELGLEDAFGAGSIVFVEWWTHAPALLPVHRYDVTITGAGDSPRSVDVTAP
;
A
#
# COMPACT_ATOMS: atom_id res chain seq x y z
N MET A 1 0.35 4.97 -7.90
CA MET A 1 0.43 3.76 -7.08
C MET A 1 1.83 3.59 -6.53
N VAL A 2 1.95 3.15 -5.31
CA VAL A 2 3.22 2.93 -4.62
C VAL A 2 3.31 1.46 -4.21
N ALA A 3 4.27 0.74 -4.78
CA ALA A 3 4.54 -0.65 -4.43
C ALA A 3 5.56 -0.69 -3.29
N LEU A 4 5.17 -1.28 -2.17
CA LEU A 4 6.01 -1.37 -0.98
C LEU A 4 6.64 -2.76 -0.88
N SER A 5 7.95 -2.81 -0.74
CA SER A 5 8.72 -4.03 -0.57
C SER A 5 9.53 -3.99 0.72
N GLY A 6 9.70 -5.13 1.33
CA GLY A 6 10.46 -5.27 2.56
C GLY A 6 10.06 -6.53 3.30
N GLU A 7 10.93 -7.00 4.19
CA GLU A 7 10.66 -8.16 5.01
C GLU A 7 9.54 -7.88 6.01
N LEU A 8 8.95 -8.94 6.54
CA LEU A 8 7.99 -8.84 7.63
C LEU A 8 8.65 -8.10 8.81
N GLY A 9 7.98 -7.10 9.33
CA GLY A 9 8.52 -6.27 10.40
C GLY A 9 9.47 -5.17 9.96
N SER A 10 9.64 -4.94 8.66
CA SER A 10 10.50 -3.85 8.15
C SER A 10 9.91 -2.46 8.36
N GLY A 11 8.59 -2.37 8.55
CA GLY A 11 7.92 -1.09 8.79
C GLY A 11 7.10 -0.57 7.62
N LYS A 12 6.67 -1.45 6.70
CA LYS A 12 5.84 -1.05 5.55
C LYS A 12 4.53 -0.38 5.99
N THR A 13 3.81 -0.99 6.92
CA THR A 13 2.57 -0.41 7.45
C THR A 13 2.83 0.91 8.18
N THR A 14 3.91 0.99 8.93
CA THR A 14 4.33 2.23 9.61
C THR A 14 4.62 3.34 8.59
N PHE A 15 5.25 2.99 7.48
CA PHE A 15 5.51 3.92 6.39
C PHE A 15 4.19 4.49 5.83
N VAL A 16 3.20 3.64 5.58
CA VAL A 16 1.89 4.09 5.08
C VAL A 16 1.21 5.02 6.08
N ARG A 17 1.23 4.67 7.36
CA ARG A 17 0.65 5.53 8.40
C ARG A 17 1.31 6.89 8.47
N ALA A 18 2.64 6.93 8.31
CA ALA A 18 3.38 8.19 8.27
C ALA A 18 2.98 9.03 7.06
N ALA A 19 2.78 8.41 5.90
CA ALA A 19 2.34 9.08 4.69
C ALA A 19 0.92 9.65 4.85
N VAL A 20 0.02 8.90 5.45
CA VAL A 20 -1.34 9.35 5.75
C VAL A 20 -1.32 10.55 6.68
N ARG A 21 -0.51 10.47 7.75
CA ARG A 21 -0.38 11.56 8.72
C ARG A 21 0.17 12.83 8.05
N ALA A 22 1.17 12.69 7.19
CA ALA A 22 1.76 13.83 6.50
C ALA A 22 0.78 14.51 5.55
N ARG A 23 -0.12 13.73 4.93
CA ARG A 23 -1.04 14.25 3.92
C ARG A 23 -2.39 14.68 4.50
N HIS A 24 -2.95 13.92 5.44
CA HIS A 24 -4.30 14.10 5.95
C HIS A 24 -4.37 14.58 7.41
N GLY A 25 -3.24 14.63 8.13
CA GLY A 25 -3.21 14.99 9.55
C GLY A 25 -3.23 13.78 10.48
N GLU A 26 -3.05 14.03 11.79
CA GLU A 26 -2.77 12.99 12.76
C GLU A 26 -3.97 12.13 13.17
N ASP A 27 -5.17 12.66 13.09
CA ASP A 27 -6.36 11.99 13.62
C ASP A 27 -7.11 11.16 12.57
N GLN A 28 -6.43 10.71 11.53
CA GLN A 28 -7.07 9.96 10.46
C GLN A 28 -7.23 8.50 10.85
N THR A 29 -8.47 8.00 10.76
CA THR A 29 -8.79 6.59 10.94
C THR A 29 -9.19 6.00 9.59
N SER A 30 -8.76 4.75 9.35
CA SER A 30 -9.14 4.04 8.14
C SER A 30 -10.56 3.50 8.24
N SER A 31 -11.25 3.44 7.10
CA SER A 31 -12.49 2.69 6.96
C SER A 31 -12.15 1.36 6.30
N PRO A 32 -12.28 0.21 6.99
CA PRO A 32 -12.02 -1.07 6.38
C PRO A 32 -13.12 -1.39 5.37
N THR A 33 -12.71 -1.62 4.11
CA THR A 33 -13.61 -2.08 3.05
C THR A 33 -13.60 -3.60 3.00
N PHE A 34 -12.40 -4.18 3.12
CA PHE A 34 -12.13 -5.61 3.29
C PHE A 34 -10.97 -5.76 4.25
N THR A 35 -10.69 -6.98 4.72
CA THR A 35 -9.60 -7.24 5.67
C THR A 35 -8.23 -6.83 5.15
N PHE A 36 -8.05 -6.79 3.82
CA PHE A 36 -6.78 -6.43 3.18
C PHE A 36 -6.78 -5.02 2.60
N TRP A 37 -7.89 -4.28 2.66
CA TRP A 37 -8.03 -2.96 2.07
C TRP A 37 -8.59 -1.96 3.07
N HIS A 38 -7.82 -0.91 3.35
CA HIS A 38 -8.20 0.19 4.22
C HIS A 38 -8.19 1.49 3.43
N ARG A 39 -9.25 2.26 3.53
CA ARG A 39 -9.31 3.58 2.91
C ARG A 39 -9.25 4.67 3.98
N TYR A 40 -8.36 5.62 3.76
CA TYR A 40 -8.27 6.84 4.56
C TYR A 40 -8.94 7.97 3.76
N PRO A 41 -10.10 8.47 4.22
CA PRO A 41 -10.81 9.52 3.50
C PRO A 41 -9.99 10.80 3.43
N GLY A 42 -10.14 11.52 2.34
CA GLY A 42 -9.44 12.79 2.13
C GLY A 42 -9.49 13.17 0.65
N ASP A 43 -8.77 14.23 0.31
CA ASP A 43 -8.69 14.72 -1.06
C ASP A 43 -7.22 14.90 -1.45
N PRO A 44 -6.63 13.94 -2.17
CA PRO A 44 -7.21 12.65 -2.59
C PRO A 44 -7.28 11.63 -1.43
N PRO A 45 -8.17 10.64 -1.50
CA PRO A 45 -8.17 9.56 -0.51
C PRO A 45 -6.90 8.70 -0.67
N ILE A 46 -6.53 8.02 0.41
CA ILE A 46 -5.40 7.08 0.41
C ILE A 46 -5.94 5.68 0.62
N ASP A 47 -5.60 4.77 -0.28
CA ASP A 47 -5.93 3.36 -0.16
C ASP A 47 -4.68 2.57 0.23
N HIS A 48 -4.80 1.73 1.24
CA HIS A 48 -3.74 0.84 1.69
C HIS A 48 -4.18 -0.60 1.50
N LEU A 49 -3.47 -1.32 0.65
CA LEU A 49 -3.71 -2.73 0.37
C LEU A 49 -2.58 -3.55 0.98
N ASP A 50 -2.96 -4.59 1.72
CA ASP A 50 -2.01 -5.59 2.24
C ASP A 50 -2.41 -6.95 1.66
N LEU A 51 -1.65 -7.43 0.70
CA LEU A 51 -1.95 -8.65 -0.05
C LEU A 51 -1.28 -9.90 0.55
N TYR A 52 -0.78 -9.81 1.77
CA TYR A 52 -0.05 -10.91 2.41
C TYR A 52 -0.82 -12.24 2.39
N ARG A 53 -2.14 -12.20 2.62
CA ARG A 53 -2.99 -13.38 2.70
C ARG A 53 -3.72 -13.71 1.40
N ILE A 54 -3.44 -13.00 0.32
CA ILE A 54 -4.05 -13.29 -0.97
C ILE A 54 -3.30 -14.45 -1.62
N ASP A 55 -3.99 -15.56 -1.85
CA ASP A 55 -3.43 -16.74 -2.49
C ASP A 55 -3.65 -16.73 -4.00
N ASP A 56 -4.82 -16.26 -4.46
CA ASP A 56 -5.18 -16.22 -5.86
C ASP A 56 -5.47 -14.77 -6.29
N PRO A 57 -4.67 -14.21 -7.23
CA PRO A 57 -4.92 -12.85 -7.74
C PRO A 57 -6.31 -12.64 -8.35
N ALA A 58 -6.98 -13.71 -8.81
CA ALA A 58 -8.32 -13.60 -9.35
C ALA A 58 -9.33 -13.11 -8.32
N GLU A 59 -9.11 -13.35 -7.03
CA GLU A 59 -9.95 -12.82 -5.96
C GLU A 59 -10.05 -11.30 -6.00
N LEU A 60 -8.95 -10.62 -6.36
CA LEU A 60 -8.89 -9.17 -6.42
C LEU A 60 -9.69 -8.63 -7.61
N SER A 61 -9.63 -9.31 -8.75
CA SER A 61 -10.41 -8.93 -9.93
C SER A 61 -11.92 -9.07 -9.68
N GLU A 62 -12.33 -10.10 -8.97
CA GLU A 62 -13.73 -10.32 -8.61
C GLU A 62 -14.28 -9.23 -7.71
N LEU A 63 -13.43 -8.60 -6.91
CA LEU A 63 -13.83 -7.52 -6.02
C LEU A 63 -13.87 -6.14 -6.70
N GLY A 64 -13.47 -6.05 -7.97
CA GLY A 64 -13.50 -4.80 -8.71
C GLY A 64 -12.46 -3.78 -8.24
N LEU A 65 -11.36 -4.22 -7.66
CA LEU A 65 -10.30 -3.34 -7.16
C LEU A 65 -9.69 -2.48 -8.27
N GLU A 66 -9.69 -2.98 -9.50
CA GLU A 66 -9.16 -2.24 -10.65
C GLU A 66 -9.89 -0.91 -10.85
N ASP A 67 -11.20 -0.88 -10.60
CA ASP A 67 -11.99 0.33 -10.67
C ASP A 67 -11.64 1.32 -9.56
N ALA A 68 -11.28 0.81 -8.38
CA ALA A 68 -10.85 1.64 -7.26
C ALA A 68 -9.57 2.41 -7.57
N PHE A 69 -8.66 1.81 -8.31
CA PHE A 69 -7.38 2.43 -8.67
C PHE A 69 -7.52 3.54 -9.70
N GLY A 70 -8.60 3.57 -10.45
CA GLY A 70 -8.90 4.65 -11.41
C GLY A 70 -9.55 5.88 -10.78
N ALA A 71 -9.88 5.86 -9.51
CA ALA A 71 -10.68 6.88 -8.84
C ALA A 71 -9.88 8.06 -8.28
N GLY A 72 -8.61 8.23 -8.66
CA GLY A 72 -7.78 9.36 -8.21
C GLY A 72 -7.22 9.23 -6.81
N SER A 73 -7.28 8.05 -6.20
CA SER A 73 -6.69 7.82 -4.89
C SER A 73 -5.17 7.61 -4.97
N ILE A 74 -4.50 7.86 -3.85
CA ILE A 74 -3.11 7.45 -3.67
C ILE A 74 -3.16 6.02 -3.12
N VAL A 75 -2.56 5.06 -3.83
CA VAL A 75 -2.64 3.64 -3.47
C VAL A 75 -1.28 3.13 -3.04
N PHE A 76 -1.21 2.59 -1.83
CA PHE A 76 -0.04 1.89 -1.30
C PHE A 76 -0.35 0.40 -1.26
N VAL A 77 0.54 -0.43 -1.81
CA VAL A 77 0.35 -1.88 -1.88
C VAL A 77 1.52 -2.60 -1.20
N GLU A 78 1.24 -3.34 -0.14
CA GLU A 78 2.18 -4.26 0.50
C GLU A 78 1.99 -5.66 -0.07
N TRP A 79 3.09 -6.43 -0.15
CA TRP A 79 3.09 -7.80 -0.68
C TRP A 79 2.55 -7.88 -2.10
N TRP A 80 2.90 -6.88 -2.90
CA TRP A 80 2.43 -6.76 -4.28
C TRP A 80 2.85 -7.93 -5.18
N THR A 81 3.90 -8.67 -4.80
CA THR A 81 4.37 -9.84 -5.54
C THR A 81 3.34 -10.97 -5.56
N HIS A 82 2.35 -10.95 -4.66
CA HIS A 82 1.23 -11.90 -4.68
C HIS A 82 0.26 -11.63 -5.82
N ALA A 83 0.24 -10.43 -6.36
CA ALA A 83 -0.60 -10.04 -7.48
C ALA A 83 0.09 -8.99 -8.36
N PRO A 84 1.23 -9.35 -8.99
CA PRO A 84 2.04 -8.35 -9.72
C PRO A 84 1.31 -7.73 -10.91
N ALA A 85 0.38 -8.46 -11.53
CA ALA A 85 -0.40 -7.95 -12.66
C ALA A 85 -1.37 -6.83 -12.27
N LEU A 86 -1.65 -6.66 -10.98
CA LEU A 86 -2.51 -5.58 -10.48
C LEU A 86 -1.84 -4.21 -10.61
N LEU A 87 -0.52 -4.16 -10.59
CA LEU A 87 0.23 -2.92 -10.54
C LEU A 87 0.56 -2.41 -11.94
N PRO A 88 0.41 -1.09 -12.19
CA PRO A 88 0.83 -0.50 -13.45
C PRO A 88 2.37 -0.51 -13.57
N VAL A 89 2.85 -0.42 -14.82
CA VAL A 89 4.29 -0.30 -15.09
C VAL A 89 4.83 1.02 -14.53
N HIS A 90 4.09 2.10 -14.70
CA HIS A 90 4.44 3.40 -14.15
C HIS A 90 3.95 3.51 -12.71
N ARG A 91 4.87 3.31 -11.78
CA ARG A 91 4.59 3.36 -10.35
C ARG A 91 5.85 3.76 -9.58
N TYR A 92 5.66 4.15 -8.33
CA TYR A 92 6.79 4.29 -7.41
C TYR A 92 7.04 2.95 -6.73
N ASP A 93 8.30 2.57 -6.62
CA ASP A 93 8.71 1.40 -5.85
C ASP A 93 9.46 1.89 -4.61
N VAL A 94 9.00 1.47 -3.44
CA VAL A 94 9.61 1.80 -2.16
C VAL A 94 10.06 0.51 -1.50
N THR A 95 11.36 0.40 -1.24
CA THR A 95 11.94 -0.76 -0.56
C THR A 95 12.43 -0.33 0.82
N ILE A 96 11.94 -1.01 1.85
CA ILE A 96 12.34 -0.76 3.24
C ILE A 96 13.17 -1.94 3.71
N THR A 97 14.41 -1.67 4.11
CA THR A 97 15.36 -2.69 4.55
C THR A 97 15.64 -2.50 6.04
N GLY A 98 15.73 -3.61 6.77
CA GLY A 98 15.97 -3.64 8.20
C GLY A 98 14.80 -4.24 8.95
N ALA A 99 15.02 -4.64 10.19
CA ALA A 99 14.01 -5.23 11.07
C ALA A 99 14.42 -5.08 12.52
N GLY A 100 13.47 -5.26 13.45
CA GLY A 100 13.73 -5.19 14.88
C GLY A 100 14.28 -3.83 15.30
N ASP A 101 15.37 -3.83 16.06
CA ASP A 101 16.03 -2.60 16.53
C ASP A 101 17.04 -2.02 15.55
N SER A 102 17.25 -2.69 14.41
CA SER A 102 18.17 -2.22 13.39
C SER A 102 17.67 -0.94 12.71
N PRO A 103 18.58 -0.06 12.25
CA PRO A 103 18.17 1.08 11.44
C PRO A 103 17.45 0.64 10.18
N ARG A 104 16.58 1.49 9.67
CA ARG A 104 15.88 1.27 8.41
C ARG A 104 16.53 2.05 7.28
N SER A 105 16.64 1.39 6.12
CA SER A 105 16.95 2.08 4.86
C SER A 105 15.68 2.11 4.02
N VAL A 106 15.43 3.25 3.40
CA VAL A 106 14.28 3.44 2.50
C VAL A 106 14.81 3.87 1.14
N ASP A 107 14.57 3.05 0.14
CA ASP A 107 14.97 3.32 -1.25
C ASP A 107 13.70 3.58 -2.07
N VAL A 108 13.66 4.69 -2.78
CA VAL A 108 12.52 5.07 -3.60
C VAL A 108 12.96 5.14 -5.05
N THR A 109 12.28 4.38 -5.91
CA THR A 109 12.49 4.43 -7.36
C THR A 109 11.26 5.03 -8.01
N ALA A 110 11.43 6.14 -8.71
CA ALA A 110 10.36 6.79 -9.47
C ALA A 110 10.13 6.07 -10.80
N PRO A 111 8.91 6.22 -11.38
CA PRO A 111 8.61 5.65 -12.68
C PRO A 111 9.47 6.20 -13.80
#